data_61e7331a1ea4d69291761a4ec73a6388
#
_entry.id   61e7331a1ea4d69291761a4ec73a6388
#
_cell.length_a   1.000
_cell.length_b   1.000
_cell.length_c   1.000
_cell.angle_alpha   90.00
_cell.angle_beta   90.00
_cell.angle_gamma   90.00
#
_symmetry.space_group_name_H-M   'P 1'
#
loop_
_entity.id
_entity.type
_entity.pdbx_description
1 polymer ?
#
loop_
_entity_poly.entity_id
_entity_poly.type
_entity_poly.pdbx_seq_one_letter_code
_entity_poly.pdbx_strand_id
1 'polypeptide(L)'
;MGSFEVDSLEGGSIPAGTNVIGHVIVDAGAALIGATSTFGRIEVTPVIQNAQYVSGNDMGGLISFTMPRTASGLIQSVGVQFIGGATTAVNVFLFDANPTGSTFTDKSTFTIVAADEAKRINKVGLSLTPVAVVGDAVTGATIDNYAKPFNSTGTIYMAVVSTGTFTPASVTDMRVNITYQQGAQ
;
A
#
# COMPACT_ATOMS: atom_id res chain seq x y z
N MET A 1 21.09 49.02 -25.07
CA MET A 1 20.07 47.98 -24.85
C MET A 1 20.13 47.08 -26.05
N GLY A 2 20.81 45.94 -25.92
CA GLY A 2 20.90 44.96 -26.98
C GLY A 2 19.62 44.20 -27.07
N SER A 3 18.94 44.29 -28.22
CA SER A 3 17.87 43.39 -28.58
C SER A 3 18.45 41.99 -28.67
N PHE A 4 17.96 41.08 -27.86
CA PHE A 4 18.14 39.65 -28.10
C PHE A 4 17.29 39.32 -29.35
N GLU A 5 17.88 39.33 -30.53
CA GLU A 5 17.32 38.59 -31.62
C GLU A 5 17.43 37.12 -31.26
N VAL A 6 16.27 36.52 -31.02
CA VAL A 6 16.17 35.06 -31.08
C VAL A 6 16.37 34.78 -32.57
N ASP A 7 17.59 34.37 -32.89
CA ASP A 7 17.93 33.93 -34.24
C ASP A 7 16.88 32.89 -34.64
N SER A 8 16.25 33.13 -35.72
CA SER A 8 15.14 32.28 -36.21
C SER A 8 15.69 30.84 -36.22
N LEU A 9 15.04 29.97 -35.57
CA LEU A 9 15.22 28.54 -35.75
C LEU A 9 15.07 28.24 -37.22
N GLU A 10 16.23 28.22 -37.92
CA GLU A 10 16.26 27.87 -39.34
C GLU A 10 15.63 26.49 -39.49
N GLY A 11 14.45 26.47 -40.07
CA GLY A 11 13.84 25.29 -40.62
C GLY A 11 12.64 24.68 -39.89
N GLY A 12 12.17 25.24 -38.81
CA GLY A 12 11.03 24.66 -38.15
C GLY A 12 9.96 25.69 -37.81
N SER A 13 8.94 25.85 -38.65
CA SER A 13 7.70 26.43 -38.14
C SER A 13 7.18 25.55 -37.01
N ILE A 14 7.07 26.10 -35.82
CA ILE A 14 6.39 25.40 -34.72
C ILE A 14 4.96 25.15 -35.24
N PRO A 15 4.52 23.87 -35.33
CA PRO A 15 3.17 23.58 -35.79
C PRO A 15 2.16 24.33 -34.96
N ALA A 16 1.19 24.97 -35.63
CA ALA A 16 0.11 25.64 -34.94
C ALA A 16 -0.59 24.64 -34.00
N GLY A 17 -0.60 24.94 -32.72
CA GLY A 17 -1.16 24.08 -31.68
C GLY A 17 -0.17 23.47 -30.67
N THR A 18 1.13 23.59 -30.91
CA THR A 18 2.16 23.16 -29.93
C THR A 18 2.69 24.33 -29.11
N ASN A 19 1.87 25.31 -28.86
CA ASN A 19 2.24 26.42 -27.98
C ASN A 19 2.23 25.92 -26.51
N VAL A 20 3.23 25.13 -26.17
CA VAL A 20 3.40 24.64 -24.80
C VAL A 20 4.28 25.66 -24.06
N ILE A 21 3.63 26.75 -23.63
CA ILE A 21 4.27 27.70 -22.71
C ILE A 21 4.58 26.94 -21.42
N GLY A 22 5.83 26.71 -21.16
CA GLY A 22 6.30 26.01 -19.96
C GLY A 22 6.63 24.52 -20.16
N HIS A 23 6.66 24.03 -21.39
CA HIS A 23 7.18 22.70 -21.68
C HIS A 23 8.69 22.76 -21.88
N VAL A 24 9.43 22.36 -20.90
CA VAL A 24 10.87 22.13 -21.08
C VAL A 24 11.03 20.72 -21.65
N ILE A 25 11.33 20.63 -22.95
CA ILE A 25 11.77 19.38 -23.54
C ILE A 25 13.25 19.25 -23.19
N VAL A 26 13.58 18.38 -22.25
CA VAL A 26 14.95 18.01 -21.96
C VAL A 26 15.30 16.90 -22.93
N ASP A 27 16.18 17.20 -23.88
CA ASP A 27 16.60 16.28 -24.93
C ASP A 27 17.45 15.12 -24.38
N ALA A 28 17.41 14.02 -25.11
CA ALA A 28 18.23 12.83 -24.91
C ALA A 28 18.13 12.14 -23.52
N GLY A 29 17.09 11.35 -23.35
CA GLY A 29 16.88 10.55 -22.15
C GLY A 29 16.05 11.25 -21.09
N ALA A 30 15.39 12.33 -21.50
CA ALA A 30 14.51 13.10 -20.68
C ALA A 30 13.39 12.25 -20.11
N ALA A 31 13.37 12.17 -18.82
CA ALA A 31 12.14 11.88 -18.12
C ALA A 31 11.09 12.89 -18.56
N LEU A 32 9.97 12.44 -19.10
CA LEU A 32 8.82 13.29 -19.39
C LEU A 32 8.47 14.03 -18.09
N ILE A 33 8.67 15.36 -18.10
CA ILE A 33 8.15 16.21 -17.04
C ILE A 33 6.63 16.16 -17.19
N GLY A 34 5.97 15.35 -16.39
CA GLY A 34 4.55 15.08 -16.52
C GLY A 34 4.18 13.62 -16.26
N ALA A 35 5.17 12.80 -15.92
CA ALA A 35 4.89 11.46 -15.39
C ALA A 35 4.07 11.59 -14.12
N THR A 36 2.75 11.46 -14.24
CA THR A 36 1.83 11.57 -13.10
C THR A 36 1.97 10.32 -12.22
N SER A 37 2.40 10.52 -10.99
CA SER A 37 2.27 9.48 -9.98
C SER A 37 0.79 9.16 -9.74
N THR A 38 0.48 7.89 -9.61
CA THR A 38 -0.89 7.45 -9.29
C THR A 38 -1.00 7.29 -7.78
N PHE A 39 -1.96 8.01 -7.20
CA PHE A 39 -2.37 7.82 -5.82
C PHE A 39 -3.63 6.96 -5.80
N GLY A 40 -3.74 6.08 -4.84
CA GLY A 40 -4.93 5.27 -4.68
C GLY A 40 -5.04 4.65 -3.30
N ARG A 41 -6.23 4.12 -3.04
CA ARG A 41 -6.54 3.28 -1.90
C ARG A 41 -7.10 1.96 -2.40
N ILE A 42 -6.65 0.88 -1.82
CA ILE A 42 -7.22 -0.45 -2.03
C ILE A 42 -7.69 -0.96 -0.68
N GLU A 43 -8.91 -1.49 -0.65
CA GLU A 43 -9.50 -2.12 0.51
C GLU A 43 -9.84 -3.56 0.19
N VAL A 44 -9.58 -4.47 1.13
CA VAL A 44 -9.87 -5.89 1.03
C VAL A 44 -10.59 -6.31 2.31
N THR A 45 -11.62 -7.14 2.17
CA THR A 45 -12.29 -7.80 3.28
C THR A 45 -11.87 -9.28 3.26
N PRO A 46 -10.84 -9.67 4.03
CA PRO A 46 -10.43 -11.06 4.10
C PRO A 46 -11.49 -11.88 4.82
N VAL A 47 -11.54 -13.16 4.48
CA VAL A 47 -12.39 -14.10 5.23
C VAL A 47 -11.60 -14.60 6.43
N ILE A 48 -12.11 -14.33 7.62
CA ILE A 48 -11.55 -14.78 8.90
C ILE A 48 -12.48 -15.82 9.54
N GLN A 49 -11.96 -16.61 10.46
CA GLN A 49 -12.82 -17.55 11.18
C GLN A 49 -13.64 -16.82 12.26
N ASN A 50 -14.94 -17.14 12.38
CA ASN A 50 -15.76 -16.71 13.49
C ASN A 50 -15.49 -17.60 14.73
N ALA A 51 -14.27 -17.52 15.24
CA ALA A 51 -13.79 -18.28 16.39
C ALA A 51 -12.72 -17.47 17.12
N GLN A 52 -12.46 -17.81 18.38
CA GLN A 52 -11.51 -17.08 19.20
C GLN A 52 -10.09 -17.12 18.62
N TYR A 53 -9.50 -15.95 18.39
CA TYR A 53 -8.07 -15.76 18.14
C TYR A 53 -7.32 -15.55 19.45
N VAL A 54 -6.07 -15.95 19.47
CA VAL A 54 -5.13 -15.65 20.56
C VAL A 54 -3.93 -14.89 20.00
N SER A 55 -3.12 -14.34 20.90
CA SER A 55 -1.89 -13.64 20.51
C SER A 55 -0.99 -14.52 19.64
N GLY A 56 -0.50 -13.96 18.55
CA GLY A 56 0.33 -14.65 17.56
C GLY A 56 -0.44 -15.38 16.46
N ASN A 57 -1.78 -15.40 16.48
CA ASN A 57 -2.55 -15.98 15.40
C ASN A 57 -2.58 -15.08 14.18
N ASP A 58 -2.37 -15.68 13.01
CA ASP A 58 -2.64 -15.06 11.71
C ASP A 58 -4.16 -14.90 11.50
N MET A 59 -4.57 -13.82 10.87
CA MET A 59 -5.97 -13.43 10.67
C MET A 59 -6.25 -13.26 9.19
N GLY A 60 -7.02 -14.19 8.64
CA GLY A 60 -7.45 -14.16 7.24
C GLY A 60 -6.38 -14.66 6.25
N GLY A 61 -5.28 -15.21 6.75
CA GLY A 61 -4.21 -15.72 5.90
C GLY A 61 -3.43 -14.61 5.17
N LEU A 62 -2.78 -14.98 4.07
CA LEU A 62 -2.05 -14.01 3.25
C LEU A 62 -3.02 -13.21 2.38
N ILE A 63 -3.16 -11.94 2.70
CA ILE A 63 -4.03 -11.00 2.00
C ILE A 63 -3.26 -10.35 0.85
N SER A 64 -3.86 -10.26 -0.33
CA SER A 64 -3.24 -9.66 -1.51
C SER A 64 -3.95 -8.39 -1.97
N PHE A 65 -3.16 -7.39 -2.36
CA PHE A 65 -3.62 -6.14 -2.94
C PHE A 65 -3.10 -6.05 -4.36
N THR A 66 -3.99 -6.13 -5.34
CA THR A 66 -3.61 -5.95 -6.75
C THR A 66 -3.33 -4.48 -7.02
N MET A 67 -2.10 -4.19 -7.36
CA MET A 67 -1.66 -2.83 -7.68
C MET A 67 -2.01 -2.50 -9.13
N PRO A 68 -2.38 -1.26 -9.44
CA PRO A 68 -2.77 -0.88 -10.81
C PRO A 68 -1.59 -0.90 -11.80
N ARG A 69 -0.36 -0.91 -11.29
CA ARG A 69 0.85 -0.92 -12.11
C ARG A 69 1.90 -1.86 -11.54
N THR A 70 2.76 -2.38 -12.41
CA THR A 70 3.99 -3.11 -12.03
C THR A 70 5.13 -2.10 -11.88
N ALA A 71 5.08 -1.25 -10.88
CA ALA A 71 6.03 -0.16 -10.66
C ALA A 71 6.35 -0.02 -9.18
N SER A 72 7.52 0.52 -8.91
CA SER A 72 7.91 0.94 -7.57
C SER A 72 7.01 2.07 -7.07
N GLY A 73 6.87 2.18 -5.77
CA GLY A 73 6.06 3.21 -5.16
C GLY A 73 6.31 3.36 -3.67
N LEU A 74 5.39 4.06 -3.03
CA LEU A 74 5.37 4.26 -1.59
C LEU A 74 4.02 3.80 -1.03
N ILE A 75 4.03 3.02 0.04
CA ILE A 75 2.85 2.83 0.88
C ILE A 75 2.75 4.04 1.79
N GLN A 76 1.67 4.79 1.68
CA GLN A 76 1.43 6.02 2.44
C GLN A 76 0.74 5.75 3.77
N SER A 77 -0.24 4.85 3.77
CA SER A 77 -0.91 4.43 5.00
C SER A 77 -1.34 2.96 4.96
N VAL A 78 -1.54 2.42 6.13
CA VAL A 78 -2.03 1.06 6.36
C VAL A 78 -3.12 1.12 7.41
N GLY A 79 -4.27 0.51 7.15
CA GLY A 79 -5.39 0.50 8.07
C GLY A 79 -6.00 -0.89 8.28
N VAL A 80 -6.51 -1.11 9.48
CA VAL A 80 -7.31 -2.28 9.84
C VAL A 80 -8.57 -1.80 10.55
N GLN A 81 -9.71 -2.37 10.19
CA GLN A 81 -11.01 -2.11 10.81
C GLN A 81 -11.68 -3.42 11.20
N PHE A 82 -12.41 -3.40 12.31
CA PHE A 82 -13.30 -4.46 12.72
C PHE A 82 -14.73 -3.93 12.78
N ILE A 83 -15.60 -4.52 11.97
CA ILE A 83 -17.02 -4.10 11.85
C ILE A 83 -17.79 -4.43 13.12
N GLY A 84 -17.46 -5.54 13.78
CA GLY A 84 -18.04 -5.94 15.06
C GLY A 84 -17.48 -5.22 16.28
N GLY A 85 -16.69 -4.16 16.09
CA GLY A 85 -16.22 -3.30 17.18
C GLY A 85 -15.08 -3.89 18.03
N ALA A 86 -14.32 -4.87 17.53
CA ALA A 86 -13.16 -5.40 18.26
C ALA A 86 -12.08 -4.33 18.45
N THR A 87 -11.48 -4.27 19.62
CA THR A 87 -10.42 -3.32 19.98
C THR A 87 -9.07 -4.01 20.21
N THR A 88 -8.96 -5.28 19.84
CA THR A 88 -7.72 -6.03 19.97
C THR A 88 -6.66 -5.45 19.08
N ALA A 89 -5.49 -5.17 19.64
CA ALA A 89 -4.35 -4.72 18.85
C ALA A 89 -3.87 -5.82 17.90
N VAL A 90 -3.37 -5.42 16.75
CA VAL A 90 -2.83 -6.31 15.73
C VAL A 90 -1.47 -5.82 15.26
N ASN A 91 -0.65 -6.74 14.80
CA ASN A 91 0.57 -6.44 14.06
C ASN A 91 0.34 -6.70 12.57
N VAL A 92 0.74 -5.75 11.74
CA VAL A 92 0.64 -5.86 10.29
C VAL A 92 2.02 -6.01 9.68
N PHE A 93 2.16 -6.99 8.80
CA PHE A 93 3.37 -7.28 8.03
C PHE A 93 3.07 -7.10 6.54
N LEU A 94 3.89 -6.31 5.85
CA LEU A 94 3.76 -6.04 4.43
C LEU A 94 4.92 -6.66 3.65
N PHE A 95 4.61 -7.19 2.46
CA PHE A 95 5.59 -7.80 1.57
C PHE A 95 5.39 -7.26 0.14
N ASP A 96 6.47 -6.99 -0.56
CA ASP A 96 6.47 -6.55 -1.96
C ASP A 96 6.60 -7.71 -2.96
N ALA A 97 6.81 -8.91 -2.46
CA ALA A 97 6.80 -10.16 -3.23
C ALA A 97 6.11 -11.26 -2.43
N ASN A 98 5.57 -12.28 -3.13
CA ASN A 98 4.86 -13.38 -2.49
C ASN A 98 5.79 -14.16 -1.53
N PRO A 99 5.48 -14.21 -0.22
CA PRO A 99 6.27 -14.94 0.77
C PRO A 99 5.92 -16.45 0.77
N THR A 100 6.33 -17.15 -0.28
CA THR A 100 5.95 -18.54 -0.54
C THR A 100 6.57 -19.59 0.37
N GLY A 101 7.61 -19.24 1.13
CA GLY A 101 8.26 -20.14 2.08
C GLY A 101 7.60 -20.21 3.45
N SER A 102 6.83 -19.18 3.78
CA SER A 102 6.13 -19.04 5.06
C SER A 102 4.71 -19.58 4.98
N THR A 103 4.13 -19.89 6.13
CA THR A 103 2.74 -20.38 6.20
C THR A 103 1.86 -19.29 6.80
N PHE A 104 0.85 -18.90 6.03
CA PHE A 104 -0.17 -17.93 6.41
C PHE A 104 -1.51 -18.65 6.45
N THR A 105 -1.79 -19.31 7.54
CA THR A 105 -3.05 -20.03 7.75
C THR A 105 -3.85 -19.31 8.81
N ASP A 106 -5.07 -18.91 8.45
CA ASP A 106 -5.97 -18.24 9.36
C ASP A 106 -6.12 -19.02 10.68
N LYS A 107 -6.00 -18.30 11.81
CA LYS A 107 -6.03 -18.80 13.18
C LYS A 107 -4.83 -19.69 13.59
N SER A 108 -3.86 -19.91 12.73
CA SER A 108 -2.61 -20.59 13.09
C SER A 108 -1.58 -19.61 13.61
N THR A 109 -0.57 -20.11 14.33
CA THR A 109 0.57 -19.31 14.75
C THR A 109 1.30 -18.75 13.55
N PHE A 110 1.42 -17.43 13.50
CA PHE A 110 2.15 -16.73 12.46
C PHE A 110 3.65 -17.01 12.55
N THR A 111 4.24 -17.40 11.42
CA THR A 111 5.68 -17.65 11.35
C THR A 111 6.22 -17.24 9.99
N ILE A 112 7.27 -16.42 9.98
CA ILE A 112 8.00 -16.03 8.77
C ILE A 112 9.34 -16.77 8.75
N VAL A 113 9.64 -17.42 7.62
CA VAL A 113 10.96 -18.03 7.39
C VAL A 113 11.98 -17.00 6.90
N ALA A 114 13.26 -17.23 7.16
CA ALA A 114 14.31 -16.28 6.82
C ALA A 114 14.34 -15.89 5.33
N ALA A 115 13.99 -16.79 4.42
CA ALA A 115 13.91 -16.50 2.98
C ALA A 115 12.85 -15.47 2.62
N ASP A 116 11.78 -15.36 3.41
CA ASP A 116 10.70 -14.40 3.18
C ASP A 116 10.92 -13.06 3.91
N GLU A 117 11.84 -13.02 4.88
CA GLU A 117 12.23 -11.77 5.54
C GLU A 117 12.78 -10.72 4.56
N ALA A 118 13.44 -11.15 3.48
CA ALA A 118 13.96 -10.25 2.46
C ALA A 118 12.86 -9.56 1.65
N LYS A 119 11.67 -10.15 1.57
CA LYS A 119 10.49 -9.64 0.85
C LYS A 119 9.68 -8.64 1.68
N ARG A 120 10.01 -8.45 2.94
CA ARG A 120 9.27 -7.56 3.84
C ARG A 120 9.59 -6.10 3.56
N ILE A 121 8.54 -5.32 3.38
CA ILE A 121 8.59 -3.85 3.30
C ILE A 121 8.90 -3.27 4.69
N ASN A 122 8.21 -3.75 5.72
CA ASN A 122 8.42 -3.36 7.11
C ASN A 122 9.21 -4.44 7.88
N LYS A 123 10.38 -4.11 8.36
CA LYS A 123 11.24 -5.06 9.10
C LYS A 123 10.69 -5.42 10.50
N VAL A 124 9.83 -4.58 11.04
CA VAL A 124 9.10 -4.81 12.30
C VAL A 124 7.62 -4.73 12.00
N GLY A 125 6.80 -5.58 12.62
CA GLY A 125 5.34 -5.51 12.48
C GLY A 125 4.82 -4.13 12.88
N LEU A 126 3.92 -3.58 12.07
CA LEU A 126 3.21 -2.35 12.39
C LEU A 126 2.16 -2.66 13.44
N SER A 127 2.31 -2.12 14.65
CA SER A 127 1.30 -2.28 15.69
C SER A 127 0.16 -1.28 15.49
N LEU A 128 -1.04 -1.81 15.29
CA LEU A 128 -2.29 -1.03 15.20
C LEU A 128 -3.21 -1.44 16.34
N THR A 129 -3.71 -0.45 17.06
CA THR A 129 -4.70 -0.66 18.11
C THR A 129 -6.02 -0.02 17.66
N PRO A 130 -6.98 -0.80 17.15
CA PRO A 130 -8.29 -0.29 16.77
C PRO A 130 -9.00 0.37 17.95
N VAL A 131 -9.56 1.53 17.71
CA VAL A 131 -10.33 2.30 18.69
C VAL A 131 -11.75 2.47 18.21
N ALA A 132 -12.70 2.46 19.16
CA ALA A 132 -14.08 2.76 18.87
C ALA A 132 -14.26 4.25 18.60
N VAL A 133 -15.00 4.59 17.56
CA VAL A 133 -15.51 5.94 17.34
C VAL A 133 -16.85 6.09 18.06
N VAL A 134 -17.04 7.17 18.79
CA VAL A 134 -18.28 7.41 19.51
C VAL A 134 -19.47 7.42 18.54
N GLY A 135 -20.43 6.53 18.76
CA GLY A 135 -21.62 6.39 17.92
C GLY A 135 -21.45 5.44 16.72
N ASP A 136 -20.28 4.81 16.55
CA ASP A 136 -20.03 3.82 15.51
C ASP A 136 -19.84 2.43 16.15
N ALA A 137 -20.38 1.40 15.49
CA ALA A 137 -20.13 0.00 15.85
C ALA A 137 -18.80 -0.51 15.31
N VAL A 138 -18.16 0.25 14.43
CA VAL A 138 -16.88 -0.10 13.80
C VAL A 138 -15.72 0.45 14.61
N THR A 139 -14.69 -0.36 14.80
CA THR A 139 -13.41 0.09 15.33
C THR A 139 -12.37 0.11 14.22
N GLY A 140 -11.43 1.02 14.29
CA GLY A 140 -10.37 1.11 13.28
C GLY A 140 -9.08 1.68 13.82
N ALA A 141 -8.00 1.34 13.19
CA ALA A 141 -6.69 1.95 13.36
C ALA A 141 -6.02 2.14 12.01
N THR A 142 -5.37 3.28 11.84
CA THR A 142 -4.58 3.59 10.64
C THR A 142 -3.24 4.15 11.06
N ILE A 143 -2.19 3.74 10.38
CA ILE A 143 -0.89 4.40 10.43
C ILE A 143 -0.79 5.24 9.15
N ASP A 144 -0.82 6.55 9.31
CA ASP A 144 -0.62 7.52 8.24
C ASP A 144 0.84 7.93 8.13
N ASN A 145 1.20 8.50 6.98
CA ASN A 145 2.58 8.96 6.69
C ASN A 145 3.63 7.86 6.85
N TYR A 146 3.25 6.63 6.59
CA TYR A 146 4.13 5.48 6.70
C TYR A 146 5.30 5.55 5.72
N ALA A 147 5.07 6.04 4.50
CA ALA A 147 6.04 6.39 3.45
C ALA A 147 7.12 5.31 3.23
N LYS A 148 6.75 4.05 3.18
CA LYS A 148 7.69 2.95 2.93
C LYS A 148 7.76 2.61 1.44
N PRO A 149 8.97 2.62 0.86
CA PRO A 149 9.15 2.21 -0.52
C PRO A 149 8.87 0.72 -0.70
N PHE A 150 8.36 0.38 -1.86
CA PHE A 150 8.16 -1.00 -2.29
C PHE A 150 8.51 -1.16 -3.77
N ASN A 151 8.91 -2.37 -4.16
CA ASN A 151 9.04 -2.80 -5.55
C ASN A 151 7.97 -3.87 -5.80
N SER A 152 6.96 -3.54 -6.61
CA SER A 152 5.88 -4.47 -6.85
C SER A 152 5.91 -5.02 -8.28
N THR A 153 5.74 -6.32 -8.39
CA THR A 153 5.43 -7.01 -9.65
C THR A 153 3.94 -7.00 -9.97
N GLY A 154 3.16 -6.12 -9.31
CA GLY A 154 1.72 -5.96 -9.50
C GLY A 154 0.90 -6.39 -8.28
N THR A 155 1.52 -6.87 -7.21
CA THR A 155 0.81 -7.28 -5.99
C THR A 155 1.63 -6.95 -4.75
N ILE A 156 0.99 -6.35 -3.76
CA ILE A 156 1.48 -6.22 -2.38
C ILE A 156 0.75 -7.24 -1.52
N TYR A 157 1.46 -7.85 -0.61
CA TYR A 157 0.89 -8.83 0.31
C TYR A 157 0.91 -8.31 1.75
N MET A 158 -0.07 -8.74 2.53
CA MET A 158 -0.21 -8.37 3.93
C MET A 158 -0.55 -9.61 4.76
N ALA A 159 0.05 -9.71 5.94
CA ALA A 159 -0.42 -10.57 7.01
C ALA A 159 -0.84 -9.71 8.20
N VAL A 160 -1.94 -10.08 8.83
CA VAL A 160 -2.46 -9.44 10.05
C VAL A 160 -2.38 -10.45 11.17
N VAL A 161 -1.72 -10.09 12.26
CA VAL A 161 -1.47 -10.99 13.39
C VAL A 161 -2.08 -10.40 14.65
N SER A 162 -2.94 -11.16 15.31
CA SER A 162 -3.51 -10.76 16.59
C SER A 162 -2.43 -10.65 17.67
N THR A 163 -2.47 -9.60 18.48
CA THR A 163 -1.60 -9.47 19.67
C THR A 163 -2.32 -9.78 20.97
N GLY A 164 -3.58 -10.10 20.92
CA GLY A 164 -4.42 -10.42 22.07
C GLY A 164 -5.47 -11.46 21.75
N THR A 165 -6.40 -11.64 22.67
CA THR A 165 -7.50 -12.59 22.53
C THR A 165 -8.78 -11.84 22.16
N PHE A 166 -9.47 -12.30 21.10
CA PHE A 166 -10.79 -11.79 20.73
C PHE A 166 -11.54 -12.79 19.84
N THR A 167 -12.84 -12.60 19.70
CA THR A 167 -13.67 -13.39 18.79
C THR A 167 -14.35 -12.41 17.82
N PRO A 168 -14.13 -12.54 16.50
CA PRO A 168 -14.81 -11.72 15.51
C PRO A 168 -16.33 -11.93 15.57
N ALA A 169 -17.09 -10.89 15.23
CA ALA A 169 -18.55 -10.96 15.16
C ALA A 169 -19.04 -11.76 13.94
N SER A 170 -18.23 -11.82 12.87
CA SER A 170 -18.53 -12.57 11.65
C SER A 170 -17.26 -12.93 10.89
N VAL A 171 -17.39 -13.76 9.85
CA VAL A 171 -16.28 -14.13 8.97
C VAL A 171 -15.80 -12.98 8.06
N THR A 172 -16.56 -11.91 7.96
CA THR A 172 -16.22 -10.69 7.20
C THR A 172 -16.03 -9.48 8.11
N ASP A 173 -15.75 -9.72 9.38
CA ASP A 173 -15.61 -8.67 10.40
C ASP A 173 -14.41 -7.75 10.16
N MET A 174 -13.32 -8.28 9.58
CA MET A 174 -12.11 -7.53 9.35
C MET A 174 -12.08 -6.91 7.95
N ARG A 175 -11.69 -5.63 7.87
CA ARG A 175 -11.31 -4.94 6.64
C ARG A 175 -9.89 -4.42 6.78
N VAL A 176 -9.13 -4.52 5.70
CA VAL A 176 -7.77 -3.99 5.63
C VAL A 176 -7.63 -3.09 4.41
N ASN A 177 -6.85 -2.03 4.54
CA ASN A 177 -6.60 -1.13 3.44
C ASN A 177 -5.16 -0.64 3.42
N ILE A 178 -4.72 -0.28 2.22
CA ILE A 178 -3.49 0.46 1.99
C ILE A 178 -3.80 1.69 1.14
N THR A 179 -3.16 2.81 1.44
CA THR A 179 -3.04 3.91 0.49
C THR A 179 -1.62 3.93 -0.06
N TYR A 180 -1.50 4.23 -1.33
CA TYR A 180 -0.23 4.14 -2.03
C TYR A 180 -0.04 5.27 -3.03
N GLN A 181 1.21 5.48 -3.39
CA GLN A 181 1.63 6.29 -4.52
C GLN A 181 2.55 5.44 -5.39
N GLN A 182 2.24 5.29 -6.67
CA GLN A 182 3.11 4.63 -7.63
C GLN A 182 3.65 5.64 -8.65
N GLY A 183 4.91 5.45 -9.05
CA GLY A 183 5.53 6.20 -10.12
C GLY A 183 4.83 5.97 -11.46
N ALA A 184 5.02 6.88 -12.40
CA ALA A 184 4.67 6.65 -13.79
C ALA A 184 5.62 5.60 -14.38
N GLN A 185 5.09 4.81 -15.30
CA GLN A 185 5.91 3.96 -16.18
C GLN A 185 6.29 4.76 -17.41
#